data_1d07ab62ccf520a72318d18d53078f91
#
_entry.id   1d07ab62ccf520a72318d18d53078f91
#
_cell.length_a   1.000
_cell.length_b   1.000
_cell.length_c   1.000
_cell.angle_alpha   90.00
_cell.angle_beta   90.00
_cell.angle_gamma   90.00
#
_symmetry.space_group_name_H-M   'P 1'
#
loop_
_entity.id
_entity.type
_entity.pdbx_description
1 polymer ?
#
loop_
_entity_poly.entity_id
_entity_poly.type
_entity_poly.pdbx_seq_one_letter_code
_entity_poly.pdbx_strand_id
1 'polypeptide(L)'
;MKSHRDMNRRKLLKSGFLILSLPLLFNAKQISKSIDAETSINMKYLIKGLRETQNVICIREADRLERINNKNNYYLHLRSAGINLHNAQLIATSLRKTHQNYKLFLNSFSISYNTSLNYKGLKVILESLPGHIKELGLVGCSLDDDAGDLIVSFLTQCNDLTMVCVESNEFSNLMKRKIQAALSHLPNCTVVI
;
A
#
# COMPACT_ATOMS: atom_id res chain seq x y z
N MET A 1 -49.56 22.82 -58.20
CA MET A 1 -49.31 22.95 -56.73
C MET A 1 -47.94 22.38 -56.41
N LYS A 2 -46.87 23.21 -56.33
CA LYS A 2 -45.53 22.79 -55.92
C LYS A 2 -45.33 23.17 -54.47
N SER A 3 -44.96 22.17 -53.68
CA SER A 3 -44.87 22.17 -52.22
C SER A 3 -43.84 23.12 -51.67
N HIS A 4 -44.24 23.88 -50.67
CA HIS A 4 -43.49 24.91 -49.92
C HIS A 4 -42.37 24.33 -49.04
N ARG A 5 -41.83 23.15 -49.31
CA ARG A 5 -40.84 22.45 -48.46
C ARG A 5 -39.36 22.58 -48.87
N ASP A 6 -39.06 23.19 -50.00
CA ASP A 6 -37.67 23.20 -50.52
C ASP A 6 -36.88 24.52 -50.31
N MET A 7 -37.46 25.48 -49.61
CA MET A 7 -36.82 26.79 -49.49
C MET A 7 -36.10 27.05 -48.15
N ASN A 8 -36.14 26.12 -47.20
CA ASN A 8 -35.47 26.28 -45.89
C ASN A 8 -34.16 25.54 -45.70
N ARG A 9 -33.69 24.78 -46.69
CA ARG A 9 -32.40 24.03 -46.60
C ARG A 9 -31.17 24.80 -47.10
N ARG A 10 -31.34 25.95 -47.75
CA ARG A 10 -30.21 26.69 -48.34
C ARG A 10 -29.76 27.94 -47.57
N LYS A 11 -30.34 28.22 -46.38
CA LYS A 11 -29.96 29.39 -45.54
C LYS A 11 -29.14 29.06 -44.29
N LEU A 12 -28.80 27.78 -44.03
CA LEU A 12 -28.06 27.32 -42.82
C LEU A 12 -26.57 27.02 -43.09
N LEU A 13 -26.03 27.42 -44.27
CA LEU A 13 -24.63 27.15 -44.61
C LEU A 13 -23.75 28.42 -44.77
N LYS A 14 -24.13 29.53 -44.15
CA LYS A 14 -23.32 30.75 -44.18
C LYS A 14 -23.07 31.40 -42.82
N SER A 15 -23.12 30.67 -41.73
CA SER A 15 -22.47 31.12 -40.48
C SER A 15 -21.20 30.28 -40.30
N GLY A 16 -20.09 30.86 -40.71
CA GLY A 16 -18.76 30.30 -40.48
C GLY A 16 -18.48 30.21 -38.98
N PHE A 17 -18.72 29.05 -38.38
CA PHE A 17 -18.10 28.70 -37.15
C PHE A 17 -16.64 28.37 -37.44
N LEU A 18 -15.78 29.33 -37.17
CA LEU A 18 -14.34 29.11 -37.05
C LEU A 18 -14.14 28.17 -35.85
N ILE A 19 -14.14 26.85 -36.10
CA ILE A 19 -13.63 25.91 -35.11
C ILE A 19 -12.12 26.11 -35.08
N LEU A 20 -11.68 26.91 -34.13
CA LEU A 20 -10.29 26.93 -33.69
C LEU A 20 -9.98 25.52 -33.18
N SER A 21 -9.47 24.68 -34.06
CA SER A 21 -8.80 23.43 -33.69
C SER A 21 -7.54 23.79 -32.94
N LEU A 22 -7.66 24.02 -31.63
CA LEU A 22 -6.53 23.96 -30.71
C LEU A 22 -5.96 22.54 -30.84
N PRO A 23 -4.68 22.38 -31.19
CA PRO A 23 -4.05 21.07 -31.17
C PRO A 23 -4.00 20.60 -29.71
N LEU A 24 -4.88 19.65 -29.35
CA LEU A 24 -4.77 18.83 -28.16
C LEU A 24 -3.56 17.88 -28.31
N LEU A 25 -2.40 18.44 -28.59
CA LEU A 25 -1.11 17.80 -28.36
C LEU A 25 -0.74 18.00 -26.89
N PHE A 26 -1.60 17.55 -25.99
CA PHE A 26 -1.14 17.22 -24.65
C PHE A 26 -0.17 16.06 -24.78
N ASN A 27 1.11 16.39 -24.72
CA ASN A 27 2.23 15.50 -24.90
C ASN A 27 2.08 14.36 -23.87
N ALA A 28 1.91 13.11 -24.31
CA ALA A 28 1.77 11.94 -23.44
C ALA A 28 2.87 11.89 -22.37
N LYS A 29 4.06 12.42 -22.68
CA LYS A 29 5.17 12.62 -21.75
C LYS A 29 4.89 13.64 -20.62
N GLN A 30 4.07 14.67 -20.86
CA GLN A 30 3.68 15.63 -19.82
C GLN A 30 2.61 15.05 -18.89
N ILE A 31 1.69 14.24 -19.45
CA ILE A 31 0.67 13.55 -18.67
C ILE A 31 1.31 12.49 -17.77
N SER A 32 2.25 11.67 -18.28
CA SER A 32 2.98 10.72 -17.47
C SER A 32 3.75 11.39 -16.33
N LYS A 33 4.46 12.48 -16.62
CA LYS A 33 5.26 13.23 -15.64
C LYS A 33 4.41 13.88 -14.53
N SER A 34 3.18 14.33 -14.84
CA SER A 34 2.24 14.86 -13.85
C SER A 34 1.65 13.76 -12.97
N ILE A 35 1.37 12.59 -13.54
CA ILE A 35 0.87 11.41 -12.81
C ILE A 35 1.96 10.86 -11.87
N ASP A 36 3.21 10.81 -12.33
CA ASP A 36 4.35 10.36 -11.55
C ASP A 36 4.62 11.30 -10.35
N ALA A 37 4.51 12.60 -10.57
CA ALA A 37 4.63 13.62 -9.52
C ALA A 37 3.51 13.49 -8.47
N GLU A 38 2.27 13.20 -8.86
CA GLU A 38 1.14 13.04 -7.96
C GLU A 38 1.27 11.79 -7.08
N THR A 39 1.76 10.68 -7.63
CA THR A 39 1.97 9.43 -6.87
C THR A 39 3.11 9.57 -5.86
N SER A 40 4.20 10.22 -6.24
CA SER A 40 5.32 10.57 -5.35
C SER A 40 4.86 11.48 -4.19
N ILE A 41 3.99 12.45 -4.47
CA ILE A 41 3.39 13.32 -3.45
C ILE A 41 2.55 12.51 -2.45
N ASN A 42 1.81 11.50 -2.92
CA ASN A 42 0.92 10.69 -2.09
C ASN A 42 1.68 9.79 -1.07
N MET A 43 2.93 9.42 -1.36
CA MET A 43 3.78 8.61 -0.46
C MET A 43 4.77 9.43 0.38
N LYS A 44 4.73 10.76 0.30
CA LYS A 44 5.73 11.64 0.92
C LYS A 44 5.95 11.40 2.41
N TYR A 45 4.89 11.07 3.17
CA TYR A 45 5.02 10.80 4.61
C TYR A 45 5.74 9.48 4.87
N LEU A 46 5.41 8.42 4.12
CA LEU A 46 6.06 7.13 4.24
C LEU A 46 7.53 7.22 3.80
N ILE A 47 7.81 7.83 2.66
CA ILE A 47 9.17 8.05 2.14
C ILE A 47 10.01 8.82 3.17
N LYS A 48 9.47 9.91 3.73
CA LYS A 48 10.13 10.69 4.75
C LYS A 48 10.43 9.85 6.00
N GLY A 49 9.45 9.13 6.55
CA GLY A 49 9.62 8.31 7.73
C GLY A 49 10.63 7.17 7.54
N LEU A 50 10.64 6.53 6.37
CA LEU A 50 11.64 5.52 6.04
C LEU A 50 13.06 6.11 6.01
N ARG A 51 13.25 7.30 5.47
CA ARG A 51 14.56 7.99 5.46
C ARG A 51 14.99 8.42 6.86
N GLU A 52 14.06 8.87 7.71
CA GLU A 52 14.31 9.25 9.11
C GLU A 52 14.82 8.09 9.97
N THR A 53 14.56 6.84 9.60
CA THR A 53 15.16 5.67 10.28
C THR A 53 16.67 5.62 10.18
N GLN A 54 17.29 6.32 9.22
CA GLN A 54 18.71 6.25 8.85
C GLN A 54 19.19 4.82 8.52
N ASN A 55 18.28 3.90 8.29
CA ASN A 55 18.54 2.51 7.95
C ASN A 55 18.67 2.35 6.43
N VAL A 56 19.73 1.68 6.00
CA VAL A 56 20.06 1.56 4.57
C VAL A 56 18.99 0.82 3.75
N ILE A 57 18.32 -0.17 4.37
CA ILE A 57 17.23 -0.92 3.71
C ILE A 57 15.97 -0.05 3.64
N CYS A 58 15.64 0.68 4.72
CA CYS A 58 14.53 1.60 4.72
C CYS A 58 14.72 2.74 3.70
N ILE A 59 15.94 3.29 3.59
CA ILE A 59 16.27 4.32 2.60
C ILE A 59 16.10 3.77 1.18
N ARG A 60 16.59 2.54 0.90
CA ARG A 60 16.41 1.89 -0.40
C ARG A 60 14.93 1.68 -0.75
N GLU A 61 14.12 1.29 0.22
CA GLU A 61 12.67 1.18 0.03
C GLU A 61 12.01 2.55 -0.20
N ALA A 62 12.45 3.60 0.49
CA ALA A 62 12.00 4.96 0.23
C ALA A 62 12.29 5.39 -1.22
N ASP A 63 13.51 5.13 -1.71
CA ASP A 63 13.91 5.43 -3.09
C ASP A 63 13.16 4.59 -4.12
N ARG A 64 12.79 3.35 -3.79
CA ARG A 64 11.93 2.52 -4.63
C ARG A 64 10.52 3.09 -4.70
N LEU A 65 9.92 3.45 -3.55
CA LEU A 65 8.58 4.03 -3.46
C LEU A 65 8.48 5.37 -4.21
N GLU A 66 9.54 6.18 -4.19
CA GLU A 66 9.59 7.44 -4.91
C GLU A 66 9.55 7.28 -6.44
N ARG A 67 9.99 6.11 -6.95
CA ARG A 67 10.02 5.78 -8.38
C ARG A 67 8.82 4.98 -8.89
N ILE A 68 7.91 4.60 -7.99
CA ILE A 68 6.74 3.81 -8.40
C ILE A 68 5.70 4.68 -9.09
N ASN A 69 5.30 4.26 -10.30
CA ASN A 69 4.21 4.85 -11.08
C ASN A 69 2.84 4.21 -10.81
N ASN A 70 2.69 3.38 -9.80
CA ASN A 70 1.44 2.68 -9.53
C ASN A 70 0.51 3.57 -8.69
N LYS A 71 -0.62 3.92 -9.25
CA LYS A 71 -1.47 5.01 -8.79
C LYS A 71 -2.06 4.82 -7.39
N ASN A 72 -2.29 3.58 -6.92
CA ASN A 72 -2.97 3.39 -5.64
C ASN A 72 -2.48 2.17 -4.85
N ASN A 73 -1.74 1.24 -5.45
CA ASN A 73 -1.30 0.01 -4.81
C ASN A 73 0.20 0.01 -4.57
N TYR A 74 0.63 -0.41 -3.40
CA TYR A 74 2.04 -0.55 -3.09
C TYR A 74 2.30 -1.75 -2.15
N TYR A 75 3.56 -2.11 -2.02
CA TYR A 75 4.05 -3.05 -1.02
C TYR A 75 5.21 -2.42 -0.25
N LEU A 76 5.47 -2.89 0.97
CA LEU A 76 6.56 -2.43 1.81
C LEU A 76 7.28 -3.64 2.41
N HIS A 77 8.49 -3.90 1.96
CA HIS A 77 9.30 -5.03 2.41
C HIS A 77 10.60 -4.56 3.05
N LEU A 78 10.71 -4.71 4.36
CA LEU A 78 11.83 -4.27 5.19
C LEU A 78 12.56 -5.48 5.81
N ARG A 79 12.77 -6.53 4.98
CA ARG A 79 13.42 -7.76 5.40
C ARG A 79 14.86 -7.50 5.84
N SER A 80 15.25 -8.09 6.99
CA SER A 80 16.61 -8.01 7.54
C SER A 80 17.12 -6.56 7.73
N ALA A 81 16.23 -5.63 7.98
CA ALA A 81 16.58 -4.22 8.14
C ALA A 81 17.05 -3.86 9.55
N GLY A 82 17.08 -4.81 10.50
CA GLY A 82 17.45 -4.53 11.90
C GLY A 82 16.46 -3.55 12.57
N ILE A 83 15.17 -3.67 12.25
CA ILE A 83 14.13 -2.79 12.80
C ILE A 83 14.06 -2.97 14.32
N ASN A 84 14.34 -1.91 15.05
CA ASN A 84 14.15 -1.80 16.50
C ASN A 84 12.88 -0.99 16.82
N LEU A 85 12.59 -0.79 18.11
CA LEU A 85 11.41 -0.03 18.54
C LEU A 85 11.35 1.39 17.96
N HIS A 86 12.47 2.11 17.93
CA HIS A 86 12.50 3.48 17.39
C HIS A 86 12.16 3.50 15.90
N ASN A 87 12.77 2.63 15.11
CA ASN A 87 12.49 2.50 13.68
C ASN A 87 11.03 2.07 13.45
N ALA A 88 10.52 1.13 14.24
CA ALA A 88 9.12 0.70 14.18
C ALA A 88 8.15 1.87 14.43
N GLN A 89 8.43 2.75 15.39
CA GLN A 89 7.62 3.93 15.67
C GLN A 89 7.61 4.95 14.51
N LEU A 90 8.77 5.21 13.90
CA LEU A 90 8.88 6.09 12.73
C LEU A 90 8.08 5.53 11.55
N ILE A 91 8.24 4.24 11.22
CA ILE A 91 7.52 3.55 10.15
C ILE A 91 6.01 3.57 10.42
N ALA A 92 5.58 3.17 11.61
CA ALA A 92 4.17 3.14 11.99
C ALA A 92 3.50 4.52 11.93
N THR A 93 4.19 5.56 12.40
CA THR A 93 3.69 6.94 12.34
C THR A 93 3.53 7.41 10.90
N SER A 94 4.50 7.09 10.04
CA SER A 94 4.48 7.49 8.63
C SER A 94 3.43 6.71 7.83
N LEU A 95 3.22 5.42 8.11
CA LEU A 95 2.14 4.61 7.53
C LEU A 95 0.76 5.20 7.88
N ARG A 96 0.50 5.47 9.17
CA ARG A 96 -0.76 6.10 9.60
C ARG A 96 -1.01 7.43 8.89
N LYS A 97 -0.01 8.33 8.87
CA LYS A 97 -0.12 9.63 8.17
C LYS A 97 -0.39 9.45 6.68
N THR A 98 0.25 8.48 6.04
CA THR A 98 0.05 8.19 4.62
C THR A 98 -1.38 7.74 4.34
N HIS A 99 -1.89 6.76 5.09
CA HIS A 99 -3.25 6.23 4.89
C HIS A 99 -4.36 7.21 5.30
N GLN A 100 -4.12 8.10 6.27
CA GLN A 100 -5.06 9.15 6.65
C GLN A 100 -5.23 10.24 5.58
N ASN A 101 -4.18 10.53 4.83
CA ASN A 101 -4.17 11.63 3.87
C ASN A 101 -4.42 11.19 2.42
N TYR A 102 -4.21 9.91 2.10
CA TYR A 102 -4.27 9.41 0.73
C TYR A 102 -4.97 8.05 0.66
N LYS A 103 -5.74 7.84 -0.40
CA LYS A 103 -6.38 6.54 -0.71
C LYS A 103 -5.36 5.60 -1.35
N LEU A 104 -4.45 5.08 -0.54
CA LEU A 104 -3.44 4.12 -0.96
C LEU A 104 -3.71 2.75 -0.35
N PHE A 105 -3.47 1.70 -1.12
CA PHE A 105 -3.66 0.31 -0.71
C PHE A 105 -2.30 -0.37 -0.51
N LEU A 106 -1.94 -0.61 0.73
CA LEU A 106 -0.80 -1.47 1.09
C LEU A 106 -1.23 -2.93 0.90
N ASN A 107 -0.84 -3.54 -0.21
CA ASN A 107 -1.21 -4.92 -0.51
C ASN A 107 -0.34 -5.94 0.22
N SER A 108 0.96 -5.70 0.34
CA SER A 108 1.90 -6.62 0.97
C SER A 108 2.82 -5.87 1.93
N PHE A 109 2.93 -6.39 3.15
CA PHE A 109 3.84 -5.87 4.17
C PHE A 109 4.71 -6.99 4.72
N SER A 110 6.03 -6.80 4.76
CA SER A 110 6.96 -7.73 5.37
C SER A 110 8.06 -7.02 6.14
N ILE A 111 8.26 -7.46 7.39
CA ILE A 111 9.41 -7.12 8.25
C ILE A 111 10.15 -8.37 8.68
N SER A 112 10.12 -9.42 7.88
CA SER A 112 10.78 -10.69 8.17
C SER A 112 12.27 -10.53 8.48
N TYR A 113 12.80 -11.40 9.36
CA TYR A 113 14.19 -11.45 9.80
C TYR A 113 14.67 -10.17 10.51
N ASN A 114 13.79 -9.53 11.30
CA ASN A 114 14.12 -8.42 12.17
C ASN A 114 14.07 -8.88 13.64
N THR A 115 15.11 -9.57 14.10
CA THR A 115 15.20 -10.13 15.45
C THR A 115 15.27 -9.07 16.56
N SER A 116 15.58 -7.81 16.22
CA SER A 116 15.51 -6.66 17.12
C SER A 116 14.11 -6.09 17.31
N LEU A 117 13.12 -6.63 16.54
CA LEU A 117 11.72 -6.23 16.67
C LEU A 117 11.13 -6.88 17.92
N ASN A 118 11.02 -6.12 18.99
CA ASN A 118 10.39 -6.60 20.22
C ASN A 118 8.86 -6.47 20.17
N TYR A 119 8.18 -7.01 21.22
CA TYR A 119 6.72 -6.90 21.40
C TYR A 119 6.18 -5.49 21.15
N LYS A 120 6.80 -4.44 21.74
CA LYS A 120 6.35 -3.05 21.60
C LYS A 120 6.49 -2.55 20.16
N GLY A 121 7.57 -2.91 19.49
CA GLY A 121 7.79 -2.58 18.07
C GLY A 121 6.78 -3.27 17.15
N LEU A 122 6.52 -4.56 17.37
CA LEU A 122 5.50 -5.30 16.63
C LEU A 122 4.12 -4.67 16.83
N LYS A 123 3.74 -4.36 18.09
CA LYS A 123 2.46 -3.74 18.42
C LYS A 123 2.21 -2.46 17.63
N VAL A 124 3.14 -1.50 17.66
CA VAL A 124 2.94 -0.22 16.95
C VAL A 124 2.88 -0.39 15.43
N ILE A 125 3.59 -1.37 14.88
CA ILE A 125 3.50 -1.72 13.45
C ILE A 125 2.11 -2.28 13.11
N LEU A 126 1.66 -3.35 13.80
CA LEU A 126 0.36 -3.97 13.51
C LEU A 126 -0.79 -2.96 13.64
N GLU A 127 -0.77 -2.10 14.66
CA GLU A 127 -1.75 -1.02 14.84
C GLU A 127 -1.72 0.04 13.73
N SER A 128 -0.68 0.08 12.91
CA SER A 128 -0.55 1.02 11.78
C SER A 128 -0.92 0.43 10.43
N LEU A 129 -1.06 -0.90 10.35
CA LEU A 129 -1.41 -1.59 9.11
C LEU A 129 -2.92 -1.48 8.83
N PRO A 130 -3.31 -1.34 7.57
CA PRO A 130 -4.72 -1.34 7.19
C PRO A 130 -5.29 -2.77 7.22
N GLY A 131 -6.56 -2.92 7.63
CA GLY A 131 -7.23 -4.23 7.68
C GLY A 131 -7.49 -4.89 6.30
N HIS A 132 -7.29 -4.16 5.20
CA HIS A 132 -7.43 -4.67 3.83
C HIS A 132 -6.11 -5.16 3.21
N ILE A 133 -5.07 -5.37 4.03
CA ILE A 133 -3.79 -5.94 3.57
C ILE A 133 -4.01 -7.37 3.07
N LYS A 134 -3.30 -7.77 1.99
CA LYS A 134 -3.41 -9.09 1.40
C LYS A 134 -2.32 -10.06 1.86
N GLU A 135 -1.13 -9.56 2.16
CA GLU A 135 0.00 -10.39 2.53
C GLU A 135 0.74 -9.81 3.73
N LEU A 136 1.02 -10.67 4.72
CA LEU A 136 1.77 -10.34 5.93
C LEU A 136 2.97 -11.27 6.11
N GLY A 137 4.18 -10.72 6.20
CA GLY A 137 5.43 -11.46 6.43
C GLY A 137 6.13 -11.05 7.73
N LEU A 138 6.21 -11.98 8.68
CA LEU A 138 6.85 -11.83 10.00
C LEU A 138 7.80 -13.00 10.30
N VAL A 139 8.41 -13.58 9.26
CA VAL A 139 9.29 -14.76 9.36
C VAL A 139 10.54 -14.45 10.17
N GLY A 140 10.92 -15.32 11.12
CA GLY A 140 12.23 -15.27 11.77
C GLY A 140 12.50 -13.98 12.55
N CYS A 141 11.50 -13.44 13.24
CA CYS A 141 11.60 -12.21 14.01
C CYS A 141 11.80 -12.47 15.52
N SER A 142 12.07 -13.72 15.93
CA SER A 142 12.19 -14.14 17.34
C SER A 142 10.96 -13.76 18.18
N LEU A 143 9.76 -13.93 17.60
CA LEU A 143 8.49 -13.62 18.25
C LEU A 143 8.03 -14.78 19.11
N ASP A 144 7.66 -14.49 20.34
CA ASP A 144 7.10 -15.42 21.33
C ASP A 144 5.56 -15.47 21.32
N ASP A 145 4.97 -16.21 22.24
CA ASP A 145 3.52 -16.35 22.35
C ASP A 145 2.81 -15.04 22.71
N ASP A 146 3.42 -14.13 23.48
CA ASP A 146 2.84 -12.82 23.76
C ASP A 146 2.72 -11.99 22.49
N ALA A 147 3.75 -12.01 21.66
CA ALA A 147 3.71 -11.40 20.31
C ALA A 147 2.71 -12.12 19.40
N GLY A 148 2.56 -13.43 19.55
CA GLY A 148 1.55 -14.25 18.86
C GLY A 148 0.12 -13.80 19.15
N ASP A 149 -0.23 -13.45 20.37
CA ASP A 149 -1.56 -12.92 20.73
C ASP A 149 -1.85 -11.57 20.07
N LEU A 150 -0.83 -10.69 19.86
CA LEU A 150 -1.00 -9.48 19.05
C LEU A 150 -1.29 -9.81 17.58
N ILE A 151 -0.58 -10.80 17.02
CA ILE A 151 -0.80 -11.25 15.65
C ILE A 151 -2.22 -11.80 15.50
N VAL A 152 -2.67 -12.68 16.39
CA VAL A 152 -4.04 -13.22 16.41
C VAL A 152 -5.07 -12.09 16.42
N SER A 153 -4.90 -11.10 17.30
CA SER A 153 -5.80 -9.94 17.37
C SER A 153 -5.85 -9.15 16.07
N PHE A 154 -4.73 -8.97 15.39
CA PHE A 154 -4.67 -8.30 14.09
C PHE A 154 -5.34 -9.14 12.98
N LEU A 155 -5.02 -10.43 12.90
CA LEU A 155 -5.54 -11.33 11.86
C LEU A 155 -7.07 -11.46 11.88
N THR A 156 -7.69 -11.45 13.08
CA THR A 156 -9.16 -11.52 13.22
C THR A 156 -9.88 -10.29 12.68
N GLN A 157 -9.19 -9.18 12.48
CA GLN A 157 -9.74 -7.93 11.94
C GLN A 157 -9.50 -7.78 10.42
N CYS A 158 -8.69 -8.66 9.82
CA CYS A 158 -8.38 -8.62 8.39
C CYS A 158 -9.40 -9.43 7.59
N ASN A 159 -9.87 -8.87 6.45
CA ASN A 159 -10.86 -9.53 5.59
C ASN A 159 -10.32 -9.92 4.21
N ASP A 160 -9.14 -9.41 3.83
CA ASP A 160 -8.59 -9.55 2.48
C ASP A 160 -7.27 -10.33 2.43
N LEU A 161 -6.83 -10.92 3.56
CA LEU A 161 -5.59 -11.69 3.61
C LEU A 161 -5.66 -12.93 2.72
N THR A 162 -4.64 -13.08 1.89
CA THR A 162 -4.40 -14.24 1.03
C THR A 162 -3.15 -15.02 1.44
N MET A 163 -2.23 -14.39 2.17
CA MET A 163 -1.01 -15.03 2.64
C MET A 163 -0.54 -14.45 3.98
N VAL A 164 -0.17 -15.34 4.91
CA VAL A 164 0.47 -15.01 6.18
C VAL A 164 1.66 -15.94 6.39
N CYS A 165 2.86 -15.37 6.51
CA CYS A 165 4.11 -16.10 6.77
C CYS A 165 4.66 -15.68 8.13
N VAL A 166 4.66 -16.63 9.09
CA VAL A 166 5.11 -16.41 10.48
C VAL A 166 6.04 -17.51 10.97
N GLU A 167 6.52 -18.34 10.05
CA GLU A 167 7.46 -19.44 10.39
C GLU A 167 8.77 -18.93 10.99
N SER A 168 9.54 -19.84 11.59
CA SER A 168 10.85 -19.55 12.20
C SER A 168 10.79 -18.52 13.35
N ASN A 169 9.66 -18.47 14.06
CA ASN A 169 9.51 -17.73 15.31
C ASN A 169 9.43 -18.73 16.51
N GLU A 170 9.39 -18.19 17.73
CA GLU A 170 9.44 -18.97 18.99
C GLU A 170 8.03 -19.34 19.50
N PHE A 171 7.07 -19.50 18.60
CA PHE A 171 5.69 -19.85 18.94
C PHE A 171 5.56 -21.30 19.45
N SER A 172 4.84 -21.47 20.55
CA SER A 172 4.38 -22.77 21.01
C SER A 172 3.41 -23.42 20.01
N ASN A 173 3.25 -24.74 20.10
CA ASN A 173 2.26 -25.46 19.28
C ASN A 173 0.82 -24.97 19.54
N LEU A 174 0.53 -24.48 20.75
CA LEU A 174 -0.76 -23.88 21.06
C LEU A 174 -0.96 -22.55 20.32
N MET A 175 0.06 -21.68 20.32
CA MET A 175 0.01 -20.41 19.63
C MET A 175 -0.10 -20.59 18.11
N LYS A 176 0.64 -21.55 17.53
CA LYS A 176 0.50 -21.91 16.10
C LYS A 176 -0.94 -22.27 15.74
N ARG A 177 -1.61 -23.08 16.56
CA ARG A 177 -3.03 -23.42 16.35
C ARG A 177 -3.95 -22.18 16.50
N LYS A 178 -3.69 -21.27 17.46
CA LYS A 178 -4.44 -20.02 17.61
C LYS A 178 -4.32 -19.15 16.35
N ILE A 179 -3.11 -19.00 15.80
CA ILE A 179 -2.86 -18.20 14.57
C ILE A 179 -3.63 -18.81 13.39
N GLN A 180 -3.59 -20.14 13.21
CA GLN A 180 -4.35 -20.82 12.17
C GLN A 180 -5.86 -20.63 12.35
N ALA A 181 -6.36 -20.75 13.58
CA ALA A 181 -7.79 -20.58 13.90
C ALA A 181 -8.27 -19.13 13.66
N ALA A 182 -7.41 -18.13 13.89
CA ALA A 182 -7.72 -16.71 13.63
C ALA A 182 -8.06 -16.43 12.17
N LEU A 183 -7.62 -17.26 11.24
CA LEU A 183 -7.86 -17.13 9.80
C LEU A 183 -8.97 -18.06 9.27
N SER A 184 -9.72 -18.75 10.16
CA SER A 184 -10.79 -19.68 9.77
C SER A 184 -11.92 -19.03 8.95
N HIS A 185 -12.10 -17.71 9.08
CA HIS A 185 -13.04 -16.91 8.29
C HIS A 185 -12.51 -16.57 6.87
N LEU A 186 -11.24 -16.87 6.57
CA LEU A 186 -10.57 -16.65 5.28
C LEU A 186 -10.10 -17.99 4.68
N PRO A 187 -10.99 -18.81 4.11
CA PRO A 187 -10.67 -20.19 3.70
C PRO A 187 -9.61 -20.28 2.60
N ASN A 188 -9.38 -19.20 1.86
CA ASN A 188 -8.38 -19.15 0.78
C ASN A 188 -7.05 -18.53 1.24
N CYS A 189 -6.88 -18.18 2.52
CA CYS A 189 -5.64 -17.62 3.03
C CYS A 189 -4.61 -18.73 3.26
N THR A 190 -3.45 -18.63 2.62
CA THR A 190 -2.32 -19.53 2.87
C THR A 190 -1.58 -19.08 4.13
N VAL A 191 -1.38 -20.01 5.07
CA VAL A 191 -0.63 -19.77 6.32
C VAL A 191 0.62 -20.63 6.33
N VAL A 192 1.78 -20.00 6.45
CA VAL A 192 3.09 -20.65 6.65
C VAL A 192 3.55 -20.37 8.09
N ILE A 193 3.70 -21.47 8.93
CA ILE A 193 3.87 -21.33 10.38
C ILE A 193 4.84 -22.36 10.97
#